data_554071131c9b6594a74146f50d2b4947
#
_entry.id   554071131c9b6594a74146f50d2b4947
#
_cell.length_a   1.000
_cell.length_b   1.000
_cell.length_c   1.000
_cell.angle_alpha   90.00
_cell.angle_beta   90.00
_cell.angle_gamma   90.00
#
_symmetry.space_group_name_H-M   'P 1'
#
loop_
_entity.id
_entity.type
_entity.pdbx_description
1 polymer ?
#
loop_
_entity_poly.entity_id
_entity_poly.type
_entity_poly.pdbx_seq_one_letter_code
_entity_poly.pdbx_strand_id
1 'polypeptide(L)'
;AVEQLQVWGERNNVPVVAQHTGADSASVIFDAIQSAQSRGVDVVIADTAGRLQNKDNLMNELSKVVRVMKKLDESAPHEVMLVLDAGTGQNALSQAQVFQQAVGVSGITLTKLDGTAKGGIVFAIARQLQLPIRYIGVGEQAEDLRSFDAETFVDALFED
;
A
#
# COMPACT_ATOMS: atom_id res chain seq x y z
N ALA A 1 1.01 -9.68 12.25
CA ALA A 1 0.40 -8.80 11.22
C ALA A 1 -1.03 -9.21 10.88
N VAL A 2 -1.31 -10.51 10.73
CA VAL A 2 -2.67 -11.00 10.43
C VAL A 2 -3.66 -10.62 11.53
N GLU A 3 -3.29 -10.80 12.78
CA GLU A 3 -4.14 -10.46 13.92
C GLU A 3 -4.46 -8.96 13.96
N GLN A 4 -3.49 -8.13 13.61
CA GLN A 4 -3.68 -6.68 13.55
C GLN A 4 -4.70 -6.30 12.47
N LEU A 5 -4.60 -6.90 11.29
CA LEU A 5 -5.56 -6.68 10.20
C LEU A 5 -6.96 -7.13 10.61
N GLN A 6 -7.09 -8.26 11.30
CA GLN A 6 -8.37 -8.76 11.81
C GLN A 6 -9.01 -7.78 12.81
N VAL A 7 -8.22 -7.19 13.70
CA VAL A 7 -8.71 -6.16 14.64
C VAL A 7 -9.24 -4.93 13.89
N TRP A 8 -8.52 -4.45 12.89
CA TRP A 8 -8.97 -3.34 12.07
C TRP A 8 -10.23 -3.67 11.26
N GLY A 9 -10.34 -4.89 10.77
CA GLY A 9 -11.55 -5.37 10.10
C GLY A 9 -12.76 -5.35 11.02
N GLU A 10 -12.63 -5.86 12.24
CA GLU A 10 -13.70 -5.83 13.25
C GLU A 10 -14.13 -4.41 13.60
N ARG A 11 -13.17 -3.51 13.84
CA ARG A 11 -13.46 -2.11 14.17
C ARG A 11 -14.24 -1.38 13.08
N ASN A 12 -14.01 -1.73 11.82
CA ASN A 12 -14.60 -1.06 10.68
C ASN A 12 -15.74 -1.87 10.04
N ASN A 13 -16.10 -3.01 10.64
CA ASN A 13 -17.14 -3.91 10.11
C ASN A 13 -16.84 -4.35 8.67
N VAL A 14 -15.58 -4.67 8.40
CA VAL A 14 -15.10 -5.15 7.10
C VAL A 14 -14.63 -6.60 7.25
N PRO A 15 -15.14 -7.53 6.43
CA PRO A 15 -14.68 -8.92 6.46
C PRO A 15 -13.20 -9.03 6.09
N VAL A 16 -12.47 -9.85 6.84
CA VAL A 16 -11.05 -10.14 6.59
C VAL A 16 -10.92 -11.62 6.24
N VAL A 17 -10.32 -11.91 5.10
CA VAL A 17 -9.96 -13.25 4.69
C VAL A 17 -8.50 -13.48 5.04
N ALA A 18 -8.25 -14.42 5.95
CA ALA A 18 -6.90 -14.74 6.39
C ALA A 18 -6.76 -16.25 6.55
N GLN A 19 -5.55 -16.76 6.34
CA GLN A 19 -5.22 -18.16 6.60
C GLN A 19 -4.06 -18.24 7.60
N HIS A 20 -3.78 -19.45 8.07
CA HIS A 20 -2.70 -19.68 9.04
C HIS A 20 -1.32 -19.28 8.51
N THR A 21 -0.39 -19.08 9.43
CA THR A 21 1.01 -18.78 9.14
C THR A 21 1.61 -19.85 8.23
N GLY A 22 2.29 -19.41 7.16
CA GLY A 22 2.90 -20.31 6.17
C GLY A 22 2.01 -20.64 4.97
N ALA A 23 0.77 -20.15 4.94
CA ALA A 23 -0.06 -20.27 3.74
C ALA A 23 0.51 -19.44 2.59
N ASP A 24 0.34 -19.92 1.35
CA ASP A 24 0.74 -19.19 0.15
C ASP A 24 -0.14 -17.95 -0.04
N SER A 25 0.47 -16.77 -0.01
CA SER A 25 -0.25 -15.51 -0.11
C SER A 25 -1.04 -15.37 -1.40
N ALA A 26 -0.52 -15.85 -2.50
CA ALA A 26 -1.23 -15.81 -3.78
C ALA A 26 -2.51 -16.65 -3.75
N SER A 27 -2.49 -17.80 -3.09
CA SER A 27 -3.69 -18.65 -2.93
C SER A 27 -4.74 -17.99 -2.05
N VAL A 28 -4.32 -17.35 -0.95
CA VAL A 28 -5.23 -16.61 -0.06
C VAL A 28 -5.92 -15.47 -0.81
N ILE A 29 -5.16 -14.72 -1.56
CA ILE A 29 -5.66 -13.56 -2.33
C ILE A 29 -6.60 -14.04 -3.44
N PHE A 30 -6.25 -15.11 -4.15
CA PHE A 30 -7.11 -15.71 -5.16
C PHE A 30 -8.47 -16.10 -4.58
N ASP A 31 -8.47 -16.82 -3.45
CA ASP A 31 -9.70 -17.25 -2.77
C ASP A 31 -10.52 -16.05 -2.27
N ALA A 32 -9.85 -15.04 -1.76
CA ALA A 32 -10.51 -13.82 -1.28
C ALA A 32 -11.23 -13.08 -2.42
N ILE A 33 -10.59 -12.91 -3.56
CA ILE A 33 -11.18 -12.25 -4.73
C ILE A 33 -12.33 -13.08 -5.30
N GLN A 34 -12.16 -14.38 -5.43
CA GLN A 34 -13.21 -15.26 -5.93
C GLN A 34 -14.43 -15.21 -5.02
N SER A 35 -14.25 -15.28 -3.71
CA SER A 35 -15.32 -15.13 -2.73
C SER A 35 -16.00 -13.76 -2.83
N ALA A 36 -15.22 -12.69 -2.96
CA ALA A 36 -15.73 -11.33 -3.09
C ALA A 36 -16.59 -11.17 -4.34
N GLN A 37 -16.15 -11.68 -5.47
CA GLN A 37 -16.92 -11.66 -6.72
C GLN A 37 -18.26 -12.39 -6.57
N SER A 38 -18.26 -13.56 -5.94
CA SER A 38 -19.50 -14.33 -5.75
C SER A 38 -20.48 -13.67 -4.79
N ARG A 39 -20.01 -12.83 -3.89
CA ARG A 39 -20.85 -12.10 -2.92
C ARG A 39 -21.19 -10.67 -3.35
N GLY A 40 -20.73 -10.25 -4.54
CA GLY A 40 -20.99 -8.90 -5.03
C GLY A 40 -20.27 -7.79 -4.26
N VAL A 41 -19.10 -8.09 -3.72
CA VAL A 41 -18.28 -7.09 -3.00
C VAL A 41 -17.65 -6.12 -4.00
N ASP A 42 -17.68 -4.83 -3.70
CA ASP A 42 -17.23 -3.80 -4.61
C ASP A 42 -15.72 -3.60 -4.63
N VAL A 43 -15.06 -3.75 -3.48
CA VAL A 43 -13.63 -3.48 -3.33
C VAL A 43 -12.95 -4.58 -2.52
N VAL A 44 -11.83 -5.08 -3.01
CA VAL A 44 -10.94 -5.98 -2.28
C VAL A 44 -9.59 -5.30 -2.10
N ILE A 45 -9.11 -5.26 -0.87
CA ILE A 45 -7.78 -4.76 -0.54
C ILE A 45 -6.92 -5.95 -0.13
N ALA A 46 -5.88 -6.23 -0.92
CA ALA A 46 -4.95 -7.31 -0.65
C ALA A 46 -3.70 -6.75 0.04
N ASP A 47 -3.54 -7.09 1.31
CA ASP A 47 -2.36 -6.72 2.09
C ASP A 47 -1.25 -7.75 1.87
N THR A 48 -0.06 -7.29 1.52
CA THR A 48 1.07 -8.13 1.16
C THR A 48 2.26 -7.90 2.08
N ALA A 49 3.18 -8.86 2.12
CA ALA A 49 4.47 -8.65 2.77
C ALA A 49 5.22 -7.49 2.10
N GLY A 50 5.90 -6.70 2.90
CA GLY A 50 6.61 -5.50 2.43
C GLY A 50 8.06 -5.40 2.87
N ARG A 51 8.60 -6.44 3.53
CA ARG A 51 9.97 -6.41 4.05
C ARG A 51 10.95 -6.87 2.97
N LEU A 52 11.95 -6.02 2.65
CA LEU A 52 12.99 -6.29 1.66
C LEU A 52 14.17 -7.11 2.21
N GLN A 53 14.01 -7.90 3.26
CA GLN A 53 15.05 -8.77 3.81
C GLN A 53 15.52 -9.82 2.80
N ASN A 54 14.58 -10.34 2.02
CA ASN A 54 14.88 -11.19 0.86
C ASN A 54 14.12 -10.62 -0.35
N LYS A 55 14.75 -9.66 -1.00
CA LYS A 55 14.18 -8.88 -2.10
C LYS A 55 13.67 -9.74 -3.24
N ASP A 56 14.45 -10.70 -3.69
CA ASP A 56 14.10 -11.52 -4.86
C ASP A 56 12.88 -12.40 -4.58
N ASN A 57 12.84 -13.03 -3.41
CA ASN A 57 11.68 -13.82 -3.00
C ASN A 57 10.43 -12.97 -2.86
N LEU A 58 10.55 -11.78 -2.26
CA LEU A 58 9.42 -10.86 -2.12
C LEU A 58 8.88 -10.43 -3.48
N MET A 59 9.76 -10.05 -4.40
CA MET A 59 9.35 -9.61 -5.74
C MET A 59 8.72 -10.74 -6.54
N ASN A 60 9.24 -11.97 -6.44
CA ASN A 60 8.64 -13.15 -7.05
C ASN A 60 7.25 -13.44 -6.48
N GLU A 61 7.07 -13.33 -5.18
CA GLU A 61 5.79 -13.51 -4.50
C GLU A 61 4.76 -12.47 -4.97
N LEU A 62 5.14 -11.19 -5.02
CA LEU A 62 4.27 -10.12 -5.49
C LEU A 62 3.88 -10.30 -6.96
N SER A 63 4.82 -10.69 -7.81
CA SER A 63 4.55 -10.97 -9.21
C SER A 63 3.57 -12.13 -9.37
N LYS A 64 3.68 -13.16 -8.53
CA LYS A 64 2.74 -14.28 -8.50
C LYS A 64 1.34 -13.82 -8.08
N VAL A 65 1.24 -12.96 -7.06
CA VAL A 65 -0.04 -12.36 -6.63
C VAL A 65 -0.71 -11.64 -7.79
N VAL A 66 0.02 -10.80 -8.51
CA VAL A 66 -0.52 -10.08 -9.67
C VAL A 66 -1.02 -11.06 -10.75
N ARG A 67 -0.27 -12.11 -11.03
CA ARG A 67 -0.67 -13.12 -12.03
C ARG A 67 -1.96 -13.82 -11.65
N VAL A 68 -2.13 -14.19 -10.38
CA VAL A 68 -3.37 -14.88 -9.95
C VAL A 68 -4.57 -13.95 -9.95
N MET A 69 -4.39 -12.67 -9.64
CA MET A 69 -5.44 -11.68 -9.76
C MET A 69 -5.95 -11.58 -11.19
N LYS A 70 -5.05 -11.54 -12.15
CA LYS A 70 -5.38 -11.43 -13.59
C LYS A 70 -6.13 -12.64 -14.14
N LYS A 71 -6.01 -13.79 -13.50
CA LYS A 71 -6.81 -14.99 -13.86
C LYS A 71 -8.29 -14.80 -13.57
N LEU A 72 -8.63 -14.01 -12.55
CA LEU A 72 -10.01 -13.73 -12.18
C LEU A 72 -10.55 -12.46 -12.84
N ASP A 73 -9.69 -11.49 -13.11
CA ASP A 73 -10.03 -10.22 -13.75
C ASP A 73 -8.76 -9.71 -14.47
N GLU A 74 -8.79 -9.67 -15.80
CA GLU A 74 -7.64 -9.25 -16.61
C GLU A 74 -7.21 -7.80 -16.33
N SER A 75 -8.12 -6.96 -15.85
CA SER A 75 -7.83 -5.57 -15.50
C SER A 75 -7.23 -5.39 -14.11
N ALA A 76 -7.22 -6.44 -13.28
CA ALA A 76 -6.64 -6.39 -11.93
C ALA A 76 -5.10 -6.51 -11.96
N PRO A 77 -4.40 -5.95 -10.98
CA PRO A 77 -4.93 -5.05 -9.95
C PRO A 77 -5.24 -3.66 -10.53
N HIS A 78 -6.33 -3.07 -10.10
CA HIS A 78 -6.76 -1.75 -10.59
C HIS A 78 -5.95 -0.62 -9.96
N GLU A 79 -5.40 -0.86 -8.79
CA GLU A 79 -4.49 0.04 -8.07
C GLU A 79 -3.42 -0.79 -7.37
N VAL A 80 -2.17 -0.38 -7.51
CA VAL A 80 -1.05 -0.91 -6.72
C VAL A 80 -0.55 0.21 -5.85
N MET A 81 -0.96 0.16 -4.58
CA MET A 81 -0.64 1.18 -3.58
C MET A 81 0.60 0.78 -2.81
N LEU A 82 1.65 1.58 -2.91
CA LEU A 82 2.86 1.39 -2.12
C LEU A 82 2.82 2.26 -0.87
N VAL A 83 3.00 1.65 0.28
CA VAL A 83 3.07 2.35 1.57
C VAL A 83 4.54 2.57 1.92
N LEU A 84 4.93 3.83 2.09
CA LEU A 84 6.29 4.23 2.41
C LEU A 84 6.34 4.97 3.75
N ASP A 85 7.39 4.72 4.51
CA ASP A 85 7.70 5.42 5.75
C ASP A 85 8.52 6.68 5.43
N ALA A 86 7.94 7.86 5.69
CA ALA A 86 8.61 9.13 5.45
C ALA A 86 9.88 9.30 6.30
N GLY A 87 9.95 8.63 7.44
CA GLY A 87 11.11 8.69 8.34
C GLY A 87 12.36 8.03 7.78
N THR A 88 12.25 7.19 6.76
CA THR A 88 13.40 6.51 6.13
C THR A 88 14.06 7.32 5.02
N GLY A 89 13.48 8.46 4.62
CA GLY A 89 14.09 9.38 3.67
C GLY A 89 14.46 8.75 2.33
N GLN A 90 15.73 8.81 1.96
CA GLN A 90 16.24 8.30 0.68
C GLN A 90 16.01 6.78 0.52
N ASN A 91 15.97 6.01 1.61
CA ASN A 91 15.69 4.58 1.55
C ASN A 91 14.27 4.31 1.05
N ALA A 92 13.30 5.15 1.40
CA ALA A 92 11.94 5.05 0.88
C ALA A 92 11.91 5.16 -0.64
N LEU A 93 12.64 6.10 -1.21
CA LEU A 93 12.75 6.29 -2.66
C LEU A 93 13.37 5.09 -3.35
N SER A 94 14.44 4.55 -2.78
CA SER A 94 15.12 3.37 -3.33
C SER A 94 14.21 2.14 -3.31
N GLN A 95 13.48 1.93 -2.22
CA GLN A 95 12.49 0.85 -2.10
C GLN A 95 11.37 1.02 -3.13
N ALA A 96 10.87 2.23 -3.30
CA ALA A 96 9.79 2.51 -4.26
C ALA A 96 10.18 2.13 -5.69
N GLN A 97 11.41 2.41 -6.09
CA GLN A 97 11.92 2.04 -7.41
C GLN A 97 11.93 0.52 -7.62
N VAL A 98 12.29 -0.24 -6.62
CA VAL A 98 12.29 -1.72 -6.68
C VAL A 98 10.88 -2.26 -6.88
N PHE A 99 9.91 -1.78 -6.09
CA PHE A 99 8.50 -2.19 -6.23
C PHE A 99 7.91 -1.74 -7.56
N GLN A 100 8.26 -0.56 -8.01
CA GLN A 100 7.81 -0.02 -9.31
C GLN A 100 8.22 -0.95 -10.46
N GLN A 101 9.44 -1.42 -10.46
CA GLN A 101 9.96 -2.31 -11.50
C GLN A 101 9.31 -3.70 -11.44
N ALA A 102 9.01 -4.19 -10.24
CA ALA A 102 8.49 -5.54 -10.05
C ALA A 102 6.98 -5.65 -10.37
N VAL A 103 6.17 -4.70 -9.94
CA VAL A 103 4.71 -4.83 -9.99
C VAL A 103 3.97 -3.62 -10.56
N GLY A 104 4.67 -2.54 -10.89
CA GLY A 104 4.05 -1.36 -11.48
C GLY A 104 3.16 -0.59 -10.49
N VAL A 105 3.79 0.09 -9.53
CA VAL A 105 3.09 0.91 -8.53
C VAL A 105 2.31 2.04 -9.22
N SER A 106 1.07 2.26 -8.80
CA SER A 106 0.19 3.30 -9.35
C SER A 106 -0.09 4.45 -8.38
N GLY A 107 0.15 4.27 -7.10
CA GLY A 107 -0.06 5.31 -6.09
C GLY A 107 0.79 5.09 -4.85
N ILE A 108 1.00 6.16 -4.11
CA ILE A 108 1.80 6.18 -2.88
C ILE A 108 0.93 6.59 -1.69
N THR A 109 1.09 5.88 -0.59
CA THR A 109 0.66 6.32 0.74
C THR A 109 1.91 6.57 1.56
N LEU A 110 2.05 7.77 2.08
CA LEU A 110 3.23 8.19 2.82
C LEU A 110 2.90 8.32 4.30
N THR A 111 3.54 7.51 5.14
CA THR A 111 3.27 7.47 6.58
C THR A 111 4.32 8.20 7.40
N LYS A 112 4.00 8.46 8.65
CA LYS A 112 4.91 9.06 9.65
C LYS A 112 5.39 10.45 9.30
N LEU A 113 4.55 11.23 8.62
CA LEU A 113 4.86 12.62 8.29
C LEU A 113 4.92 13.52 9.53
N ASP A 114 4.26 13.14 10.62
CA ASP A 114 4.27 13.84 11.90
C ASP A 114 5.66 13.89 12.56
N GLY A 115 6.53 12.95 12.23
CA GLY A 115 7.87 12.81 12.83
C GLY A 115 9.03 13.34 11.98
N THR A 116 8.79 14.01 10.85
CA THR A 116 9.85 14.33 9.89
C THR A 116 9.83 15.79 9.44
N ALA A 117 10.92 16.23 8.77
CA ALA A 117 10.97 17.47 8.00
C ALA A 117 10.08 17.31 6.75
N LYS A 118 8.87 17.78 6.86
CA LYS A 118 7.68 17.42 6.09
C LYS A 118 7.76 17.60 4.58
N GLY A 119 8.52 18.56 4.08
CA GLY A 119 8.46 18.91 2.65
C GLY A 119 9.33 18.05 1.75
N GLY A 120 10.52 17.67 2.21
CA GLY A 120 11.57 17.09 1.37
C GLY A 120 11.17 15.80 0.70
N ILE A 121 10.62 14.83 1.46
CA ILE A 121 10.25 13.52 0.92
C ILE A 121 9.09 13.60 -0.07
N VAL A 122 8.11 14.47 0.17
CA VAL A 122 6.95 14.65 -0.73
C VAL A 122 7.42 15.17 -2.08
N PHE A 123 8.24 16.20 -2.10
CA PHE A 123 8.79 16.77 -3.33
C PHE A 123 9.71 15.77 -4.06
N ALA A 124 10.52 15.03 -3.31
CA ALA A 124 11.39 14.01 -3.89
C ALA A 124 10.59 12.88 -4.57
N ILE A 125 9.51 12.40 -3.95
CA ILE A 125 8.61 11.42 -4.55
C ILE A 125 7.99 11.97 -5.83
N ALA A 126 7.43 13.16 -5.78
CA ALA A 126 6.80 13.79 -6.94
C ALA A 126 7.77 13.94 -8.11
N ARG A 127 9.01 14.36 -7.82
CA ARG A 127 10.01 14.64 -8.84
C ARG A 127 10.67 13.37 -9.39
N GLN A 128 11.05 12.43 -8.53
CA GLN A 128 11.86 11.26 -8.91
C GLN A 128 11.01 10.09 -9.37
N LEU A 129 9.87 9.84 -8.72
CA LEU A 129 9.02 8.69 -9.01
C LEU A 129 7.90 9.03 -9.99
N GLN A 130 7.45 10.28 -10.03
CA GLN A 130 6.33 10.74 -10.85
C GLN A 130 5.05 9.93 -10.60
N LEU A 131 4.87 9.47 -9.36
CA LEU A 131 3.70 8.74 -8.89
C LEU A 131 2.83 9.64 -8.03
N PRO A 132 1.50 9.54 -8.13
CA PRO A 132 0.62 10.33 -7.29
C PRO A 132 0.71 9.85 -5.83
N ILE A 133 0.78 10.80 -4.91
CA ILE A 133 0.57 10.54 -3.51
C ILE A 133 -0.93 10.61 -3.28
N ARG A 134 -1.51 9.50 -2.80
CA ARG A 134 -2.95 9.40 -2.58
C ARG A 134 -3.35 9.73 -1.15
N TYR A 135 -2.57 9.23 -0.19
CA TYR A 135 -2.85 9.37 1.23
C TYR A 135 -1.58 9.70 2.00
N ILE A 136 -1.77 10.38 3.12
CA ILE A 136 -0.72 10.64 4.10
C ILE A 136 -1.15 10.19 5.48
N GLY A 137 -0.21 9.65 6.25
CA GLY A 137 -0.38 9.29 7.65
C GLY A 137 0.36 10.27 8.55
N VAL A 138 -0.37 10.90 9.47
CA VAL A 138 0.15 11.91 10.39
C VAL A 138 0.03 11.50 11.85
N GLY A 139 -0.20 10.23 12.13
CA GLY A 139 -0.34 9.65 13.46
C GLY A 139 -0.78 8.20 13.39
N GLU A 140 -1.27 7.67 14.50
CA GLU A 140 -1.59 6.24 14.65
C GLU A 140 -3.09 5.92 14.66
N GLN A 141 -3.94 6.94 14.71
CA GLN A 141 -5.40 6.77 14.72
C GLN A 141 -5.95 6.68 13.31
N ALA A 142 -7.15 6.13 13.18
CA ALA A 142 -7.82 6.04 11.86
C ALA A 142 -7.99 7.42 11.20
N GLU A 143 -8.29 8.44 11.97
CA GLU A 143 -8.44 9.83 11.51
C GLU A 143 -7.14 10.45 11.02
N ASP A 144 -6.00 9.88 11.40
CA ASP A 144 -4.68 10.34 11.01
C ASP A 144 -4.26 9.86 9.62
N LEU A 145 -5.03 8.98 9.00
CA LEU A 145 -4.91 8.66 7.59
C LEU A 145 -5.81 9.60 6.78
N ARG A 146 -5.20 10.46 5.98
CA ARG A 146 -5.88 11.52 5.25
C ARG A 146 -5.62 11.43 3.76
N SER A 147 -6.60 11.85 2.96
CA SER A 147 -6.38 12.06 1.53
C SER A 147 -5.34 13.15 1.33
N PHE A 148 -4.43 12.95 0.39
CA PHE A 148 -3.42 13.94 0.06
C PHE A 148 -3.98 14.95 -0.94
N ASP A 149 -3.86 16.23 -0.58
CA ASP A 149 -4.14 17.37 -1.45
C ASP A 149 -2.86 18.21 -1.56
N ALA A 150 -2.31 18.28 -2.77
CA ALA A 150 -1.02 18.93 -3.00
C ALA A 150 -1.06 20.43 -2.70
N GLU A 151 -2.14 21.10 -3.06
CA GLU A 151 -2.31 22.54 -2.86
C GLU A 151 -2.37 22.88 -1.36
N THR A 152 -3.23 22.17 -0.63
CA THR A 152 -3.32 22.32 0.83
C THR A 152 -2.00 22.04 1.53
N PHE A 153 -1.29 21.01 1.07
CA PHE A 153 0.02 20.64 1.62
C PHE A 153 1.06 21.73 1.41
N VAL A 154 1.16 22.29 0.21
CA VAL A 154 2.09 23.37 -0.13
C VAL A 154 1.75 24.64 0.66
N ASP A 155 0.48 24.98 0.75
CA ASP A 155 0.03 26.14 1.53
C ASP A 155 0.45 26.01 3.00
N ALA A 156 0.25 24.83 3.60
CA ALA A 156 0.63 24.57 4.99
C ALA A 156 2.14 24.68 5.26
N LEU A 157 2.99 24.43 4.26
CA LEU A 157 4.45 24.57 4.39
C LEU A 157 4.92 26.01 4.48
N PHE A 158 4.16 26.94 3.93
CA PHE A 158 4.53 28.36 3.82
C PHE A 158 3.67 29.27 4.71
N GLU A 159 2.80 28.68 5.53
CA GLU A 159 2.11 29.40 6.60
C GLU A 159 3.09 29.63 7.78
N ASP A 160 3.26 30.88 8.19
CA ASP A 160 4.07 31.28 9.34
C ASP A 160 3.37 30.92 10.68
#